data_cef9d9fdbb86e59cc5f9a800ba25ec14
#
_entry.id   cef9d9fdbb86e59cc5f9a800ba25ec14
#
_cell.length_a   1.000
_cell.length_b   1.000
_cell.length_c   1.000
_cell.angle_alpha   90.00
_cell.angle_beta   90.00
_cell.angle_gamma   90.00
#
_symmetry.space_group_name_H-M   'P 1'
#
loop_
_entity.id
_entity.type
_entity.pdbx_description
1 polymer ?
#
loop_
_entity_poly.entity_id
_entity_poly.type
_entity_poly.pdbx_seq_one_letter_code
_entity_poly.pdbx_strand_id
1 'polypeptide(L)'
;MNRVSSIFAQIVKFFPRTVFDAAVGKHGAEKHAKGMTCWSQFIALMFCQLGGARSLREIIGGLAASEGKLRHLGVNSAPCRSTLAYANQHRPWQLYRTLFEQLVEVCQLEARSKRRKFRFHHPLLSLDSTVIPLCLRVFNWAAYTRTKGAVKLHTVLDNRSFLPCFAVMTDGKTPDIKVARGLKFEAGTILTMDRGYEDHRWWERLTQEGVYFVTRLKDSTVYGLADRRPKPADPILRDEVIELNQKKGMKGRLRLRRIEVWLEEKQTTIVFVTNNFKLAASTIAAIYRDRWQIELLFKAIKQSLRIKTFIGTSENAVQTQIWTALIAMVLLRYLQLRSTWKWSLSNLVALLRYQLFVYRDLWAWINQPFRPPLELETAQMALNLG
;
A
#
# COMPACT_ATOMS: atom_id res chain seq x y z
N MET A 1 -14.83 35.89 2.80
CA MET A 1 -15.25 34.69 2.06
C MET A 1 -14.09 33.67 2.07
N ASN A 2 -14.17 32.59 2.84
CA ASN A 2 -13.21 31.50 2.74
C ASN A 2 -13.43 30.79 1.38
N ARG A 3 -12.60 31.10 0.40
CA ARG A 3 -12.63 30.43 -0.91
C ARG A 3 -12.19 28.96 -0.70
N VAL A 4 -13.14 28.06 -0.70
CA VAL A 4 -12.86 26.61 -0.67
C VAL A 4 -12.12 26.26 -1.97
N SER A 5 -10.93 25.66 -1.86
CA SER A 5 -10.20 25.16 -3.03
C SER A 5 -10.80 23.82 -3.53
N SER A 6 -10.42 23.39 -4.74
CA SER A 6 -10.88 22.10 -5.24
C SER A 6 -10.48 20.95 -4.32
N ILE A 7 -11.24 19.86 -4.31
CA ILE A 7 -10.92 18.65 -3.55
C ILE A 7 -9.51 18.15 -3.88
N PHE A 8 -9.11 18.18 -5.15
CA PHE A 8 -7.76 17.79 -5.55
C PHE A 8 -6.68 18.70 -4.92
N ALA A 9 -6.90 20.01 -4.91
CA ALA A 9 -5.95 20.93 -4.25
C ALA A 9 -5.84 20.67 -2.74
N GLN A 10 -6.94 20.30 -2.08
CA GLN A 10 -6.92 19.93 -0.66
C GLN A 10 -6.18 18.60 -0.42
N ILE A 11 -6.35 17.60 -1.31
CA ILE A 11 -5.61 16.35 -1.27
C ILE A 11 -4.10 16.60 -1.44
N VAL A 12 -3.72 17.47 -2.36
CA VAL A 12 -2.30 17.79 -2.62
C VAL A 12 -1.62 18.49 -1.42
N LYS A 13 -2.39 19.16 -0.54
CA LYS A 13 -1.86 19.75 0.70
C LYS A 13 -1.30 18.74 1.71
N PHE A 14 -1.59 17.45 1.56
CA PHE A 14 -0.91 16.40 2.33
C PHE A 14 0.59 16.31 2.00
N PHE A 15 1.04 16.99 0.95
CA PHE A 15 2.45 17.12 0.57
C PHE A 15 2.87 18.60 0.68
N PRO A 16 3.32 19.05 1.86
CA PRO A 16 3.83 20.42 2.03
C PRO A 16 4.96 20.68 1.03
N ARG A 17 4.91 21.84 0.36
CA ARG A 17 5.90 22.20 -0.67
C ARG A 17 7.33 22.12 -0.17
N THR A 18 7.59 22.59 1.03
CA THR A 18 8.91 22.54 1.66
C THR A 18 9.44 21.13 1.78
N VAL A 19 8.59 20.17 2.18
CA VAL A 19 8.94 18.74 2.31
C VAL A 19 9.17 18.12 0.93
N PHE A 20 8.31 18.46 -0.04
CA PHE A 20 8.45 18.01 -1.42
C PHE A 20 9.76 18.53 -2.05
N ASP A 21 10.04 19.83 -1.92
CA ASP A 21 11.22 20.46 -2.50
C ASP A 21 12.52 19.96 -1.84
N ALA A 22 12.50 19.65 -0.54
CA ALA A 22 13.60 18.95 0.13
C ALA A 22 13.86 17.55 -0.46
N ALA A 23 12.80 16.78 -0.76
CA ALA A 23 12.94 15.49 -1.41
C ALA A 23 13.46 15.63 -2.86
N VAL A 24 13.02 16.65 -3.60
CA VAL A 24 13.55 16.97 -4.94
C VAL A 24 15.05 17.26 -4.88
N GLY A 25 15.49 18.09 -3.93
CA GLY A 25 16.90 18.40 -3.70
C GLY A 25 17.72 17.16 -3.33
N LYS A 26 17.23 16.34 -2.39
CA LYS A 26 17.88 15.10 -1.95
C LYS A 26 18.20 14.15 -3.12
N HIS A 27 17.32 14.07 -4.09
CA HIS A 27 17.48 13.19 -5.24
C HIS A 27 18.00 13.87 -6.52
N GLY A 28 18.27 15.17 -6.47
CA GLY A 28 18.70 15.95 -7.64
C GLY A 28 17.70 15.90 -8.80
N ALA A 29 16.39 15.76 -8.49
CA ALA A 29 15.37 15.41 -9.48
C ALA A 29 15.06 16.53 -10.49
N GLU A 30 15.47 17.77 -10.22
CA GLU A 30 15.37 18.92 -11.12
C GLU A 30 16.72 19.38 -11.69
N LYS A 31 17.79 18.62 -11.46
CA LYS A 31 19.10 18.96 -12.05
C LYS A 31 18.98 19.01 -13.57
N HIS A 32 19.35 20.13 -14.15
CA HIS A 32 19.25 20.43 -15.59
C HIS A 32 17.81 20.42 -16.16
N ALA A 33 16.76 20.43 -15.33
CA ALA A 33 15.39 20.50 -15.81
C ALA A 33 15.09 21.92 -16.35
N LYS A 34 14.51 21.99 -17.55
CA LYS A 34 14.00 23.23 -18.17
C LYS A 34 12.48 23.15 -18.28
N GLY A 35 11.78 24.16 -17.78
CA GLY A 35 10.33 24.31 -17.92
C GLY A 35 9.53 23.52 -16.86
N MET A 36 9.15 22.27 -17.11
CA MET A 36 8.26 21.52 -16.22
C MET A 36 8.97 21.13 -14.90
N THR A 37 8.40 21.53 -13.75
CA THR A 37 8.91 21.18 -12.41
C THR A 37 8.56 19.72 -12.02
N CYS A 38 9.28 19.19 -11.02
CA CYS A 38 8.90 17.91 -10.39
C CYS A 38 7.50 17.94 -9.78
N TRP A 39 7.10 19.10 -9.27
CA TRP A 39 5.75 19.31 -8.77
C TRP A 39 4.69 19.15 -9.85
N SER A 40 4.88 19.76 -11.02
CA SER A 40 3.96 19.60 -12.15
C SER A 40 3.86 18.15 -12.61
N GLN A 41 4.99 17.42 -12.60
CA GLN A 41 4.98 15.99 -12.87
C GLN A 41 4.21 15.21 -11.80
N PHE A 42 4.43 15.51 -10.52
CA PHE A 42 3.71 14.88 -9.41
C PHE A 42 2.20 15.09 -9.52
N ILE A 43 1.74 16.32 -9.78
CA ILE A 43 0.31 16.63 -10.01
C ILE A 43 -0.26 15.81 -11.18
N ALA A 44 0.48 15.74 -12.29
CA ALA A 44 0.06 14.96 -13.46
C ALA A 44 -0.07 13.45 -13.13
N LEU A 45 0.87 12.90 -12.37
CA LEU A 45 0.86 11.51 -11.97
C LEU A 45 -0.23 11.21 -10.91
N MET A 46 -0.45 12.10 -9.96
CA MET A 46 -1.54 11.98 -8.99
C MET A 46 -2.92 12.08 -9.70
N PHE A 47 -3.04 12.97 -10.69
CA PHE A 47 -4.24 13.01 -11.54
C PHE A 47 -4.42 11.69 -12.32
N CYS A 48 -3.33 11.10 -12.83
CA CYS A 48 -3.39 9.79 -13.49
C CYS A 48 -4.03 8.73 -12.56
N GLN A 49 -3.62 8.68 -11.30
CA GLN A 49 -4.11 7.69 -10.33
C GLN A 49 -5.53 8.00 -9.88
N LEU A 50 -5.79 9.20 -9.40
CA LEU A 50 -7.07 9.60 -8.79
C LEU A 50 -8.15 9.87 -9.83
N GLY A 51 -7.81 10.49 -10.97
CA GLY A 51 -8.70 10.74 -12.10
C GLY A 51 -8.92 9.52 -13.00
N GLY A 52 -8.04 8.52 -12.87
CA GLY A 52 -8.13 7.26 -13.62
C GLY A 52 -7.73 7.36 -15.09
N ALA A 53 -6.89 8.32 -15.46
CA ALA A 53 -6.36 8.46 -16.82
C ALA A 53 -5.50 7.26 -17.22
N ARG A 54 -5.59 6.80 -18.47
CA ARG A 54 -4.96 5.57 -18.98
C ARG A 54 -3.76 5.84 -19.90
N SER A 55 -3.60 7.09 -20.30
CA SER A 55 -2.55 7.48 -21.25
C SER A 55 -2.05 8.89 -20.95
N LEU A 56 -0.85 9.22 -21.44
CA LEU A 56 -0.32 10.58 -21.35
C LEU A 56 -1.26 11.60 -22.01
N ARG A 57 -1.99 11.22 -23.08
CA ARG A 57 -2.96 12.09 -23.73
C ARG A 57 -4.14 12.40 -22.81
N GLU A 58 -4.67 11.39 -22.13
CA GLU A 58 -5.77 11.58 -21.17
C GLU A 58 -5.34 12.42 -19.97
N ILE A 59 -4.10 12.23 -19.46
CA ILE A 59 -3.56 13.07 -18.38
C ILE A 59 -3.53 14.53 -18.80
N ILE A 60 -2.94 14.81 -19.96
CA ILE A 60 -2.76 16.17 -20.45
C ILE A 60 -4.10 16.79 -20.80
N GLY A 61 -4.95 16.07 -21.54
CA GLY A 61 -6.28 16.55 -21.91
C GLY A 61 -7.16 16.84 -20.70
N GLY A 62 -7.14 15.96 -19.69
CA GLY A 62 -7.90 16.15 -18.45
C GLY A 62 -7.40 17.33 -17.62
N LEU A 63 -6.08 17.56 -17.56
CA LEU A 63 -5.51 18.74 -16.90
C LEU A 63 -5.79 20.01 -17.70
N ALA A 64 -5.64 19.99 -19.02
CA ALA A 64 -5.94 21.13 -19.89
C ALA A 64 -7.43 21.53 -19.81
N ALA A 65 -8.34 20.56 -19.83
CA ALA A 65 -9.78 20.81 -19.64
C ALA A 65 -10.11 21.42 -18.27
N SER A 66 -9.18 21.33 -17.32
CA SER A 66 -9.30 21.92 -15.98
C SER A 66 -8.47 23.20 -15.84
N GLU A 67 -8.09 23.84 -16.94
CA GLU A 67 -7.34 25.10 -16.96
C GLU A 67 -8.09 26.17 -16.15
N GLY A 68 -7.35 27.10 -15.53
CA GLY A 68 -7.91 28.00 -14.52
C GLY A 68 -7.99 27.42 -13.11
N LYS A 69 -8.19 26.11 -12.97
CA LYS A 69 -8.17 25.41 -11.66
C LYS A 69 -6.78 24.90 -11.28
N LEU A 70 -5.86 24.76 -12.24
CA LEU A 70 -4.51 24.26 -12.03
C LEU A 70 -3.65 25.17 -11.13
N ARG A 71 -3.90 26.47 -11.14
CA ARG A 71 -3.20 27.44 -10.27
C ARG A 71 -3.37 27.09 -8.78
N HIS A 72 -4.54 26.57 -8.38
CA HIS A 72 -4.79 26.12 -7.01
C HIS A 72 -3.97 24.86 -6.64
N LEU A 73 -3.46 24.15 -7.63
CA LEU A 73 -2.53 23.02 -7.49
C LEU A 73 -1.06 23.46 -7.53
N GLY A 74 -0.77 24.75 -7.70
CA GLY A 74 0.58 25.28 -7.88
C GLY A 74 1.19 24.93 -9.25
N VAL A 75 0.34 24.79 -10.28
CA VAL A 75 0.72 24.49 -11.67
C VAL A 75 0.11 25.53 -12.60
N ASN A 76 0.93 26.13 -13.48
CA ASN A 76 0.46 27.19 -14.36
C ASN A 76 -0.36 26.67 -15.55
N SER A 77 0.08 25.57 -16.14
CA SER A 77 -0.56 24.97 -17.32
C SER A 77 -0.36 23.45 -17.35
N ALA A 78 -1.17 22.76 -18.14
CA ALA A 78 -0.97 21.33 -18.39
C ALA A 78 0.39 21.11 -19.09
N PRO A 79 1.15 20.04 -18.70
CA PRO A 79 2.44 19.77 -19.34
C PRO A 79 2.29 19.29 -20.77
N CYS A 80 3.31 19.50 -21.61
CA CYS A 80 3.39 18.86 -22.93
C CYS A 80 3.64 17.36 -22.79
N ARG A 81 3.09 16.56 -23.72
CA ARG A 81 3.22 15.09 -23.72
C ARG A 81 4.67 14.63 -23.73
N SER A 82 5.48 15.19 -24.62
CA SER A 82 6.91 14.84 -24.76
C SER A 82 7.68 15.15 -23.45
N THR A 83 7.41 16.31 -22.86
CA THR A 83 8.06 16.73 -21.61
C THR A 83 7.70 15.81 -20.43
N LEU A 84 6.40 15.44 -20.31
CA LEU A 84 5.97 14.51 -19.26
C LEU A 84 6.53 13.11 -19.49
N ALA A 85 6.57 12.62 -20.74
CA ALA A 85 7.20 11.34 -21.10
C ALA A 85 8.69 11.33 -20.75
N TYR A 86 9.42 12.38 -21.15
CA TYR A 86 10.83 12.55 -20.84
C TYR A 86 11.09 12.57 -19.32
N ALA A 87 10.31 13.33 -18.57
CA ALA A 87 10.44 13.40 -17.13
C ALA A 87 10.20 12.04 -16.45
N ASN A 88 9.20 11.27 -16.89
CA ASN A 88 8.93 9.93 -16.37
C ASN A 88 10.08 8.95 -16.65
N GLN A 89 10.82 9.14 -17.74
CA GLN A 89 11.93 8.31 -18.11
C GLN A 89 13.22 8.65 -17.35
N HIS A 90 13.49 9.94 -17.07
CA HIS A 90 14.80 10.41 -16.62
C HIS A 90 14.86 10.91 -15.19
N ARG A 91 13.74 11.41 -14.64
CA ARG A 91 13.75 11.89 -13.24
C ARG A 91 13.75 10.73 -12.28
N PRO A 92 14.57 10.74 -11.21
CA PRO A 92 14.74 9.61 -10.31
C PRO A 92 13.42 9.23 -9.61
N TRP A 93 12.98 8.00 -9.82
CA TRP A 93 11.78 7.46 -9.18
C TRP A 93 11.88 7.43 -7.64
N GLN A 94 13.10 7.46 -7.11
CA GLN A 94 13.38 7.47 -5.67
C GLN A 94 12.75 8.69 -4.96
N LEU A 95 12.51 9.78 -5.69
CA LEU A 95 11.72 10.90 -5.20
C LEU A 95 10.36 10.44 -4.68
N TYR A 96 9.63 9.65 -5.47
CA TYR A 96 8.29 9.17 -5.14
C TYR A 96 8.29 8.15 -4.00
N ARG A 97 9.34 7.35 -3.88
CA ARG A 97 9.55 6.49 -2.72
C ARG A 97 9.71 7.31 -1.44
N THR A 98 10.52 8.35 -1.45
CA THR A 98 10.69 9.24 -0.29
C THR A 98 9.37 9.91 0.09
N LEU A 99 8.58 10.39 -0.88
CA LEU A 99 7.26 10.97 -0.61
C LEU A 99 6.28 9.94 -0.03
N PHE A 100 6.32 8.70 -0.51
CA PHE A 100 5.54 7.60 0.04
C PHE A 100 5.90 7.34 1.51
N GLU A 101 7.19 7.22 1.82
CA GLU A 101 7.67 6.95 3.19
C GLU A 101 7.23 8.07 4.15
N GLN A 102 7.38 9.33 3.76
CA GLN A 102 6.93 10.49 4.55
C GLN A 102 5.41 10.52 4.75
N LEU A 103 4.63 10.23 3.71
CA LEU A 103 3.18 10.18 3.81
C LEU A 103 2.71 9.06 4.74
N VAL A 104 3.33 7.88 4.65
CA VAL A 104 3.02 6.74 5.52
C VAL A 104 3.27 7.11 6.98
N GLU A 105 4.38 7.75 7.30
CA GLU A 105 4.70 8.20 8.66
C GLU A 105 3.60 9.11 9.23
N VAL A 106 3.22 10.15 8.48
CA VAL A 106 2.13 11.06 8.87
C VAL A 106 0.81 10.31 9.09
N CYS A 107 0.43 9.44 8.14
CA CYS A 107 -0.83 8.72 8.21
C CYS A 107 -0.85 7.68 9.34
N GLN A 108 0.27 7.05 9.66
CA GLN A 108 0.37 6.08 10.75
C GLN A 108 0.25 6.73 12.13
N LEU A 109 0.83 7.91 12.34
CA LEU A 109 0.70 8.64 13.59
C LEU A 109 -0.78 8.89 13.94
N GLU A 110 -1.58 9.30 12.97
CA GLU A 110 -3.01 9.52 13.17
C GLU A 110 -3.82 8.21 13.27
N ALA A 111 -3.43 7.16 12.55
CA ALA A 111 -4.12 5.87 12.61
C ALA A 111 -3.94 5.14 13.96
N ARG A 112 -2.93 5.50 14.76
CA ARG A 112 -2.68 4.93 16.10
C ARG A 112 -3.84 5.17 17.08
N SER A 113 -4.69 6.15 16.85
CA SER A 113 -5.88 6.44 17.68
C SER A 113 -7.03 5.43 17.48
N LYS A 114 -7.02 4.63 16.42
CA LYS A 114 -8.11 3.69 16.13
C LYS A 114 -8.13 2.49 17.09
N ARG A 115 -9.36 1.99 17.35
CA ARG A 115 -9.60 0.80 18.20
C ARG A 115 -8.89 -0.42 17.64
N ARG A 116 -8.20 -1.14 18.51
CA ARG A 116 -7.50 -2.39 18.14
C ARG A 116 -8.52 -3.53 17.99
N LYS A 117 -8.30 -4.36 16.99
CA LYS A 117 -9.08 -5.59 16.77
C LYS A 117 -8.75 -6.65 17.83
N PHE A 118 -7.48 -6.74 18.22
CA PHE A 118 -6.98 -7.69 19.20
C PHE A 118 -6.68 -7.01 20.54
N ARG A 119 -6.77 -7.76 21.63
CA ARG A 119 -6.49 -7.27 23.00
C ARG A 119 -5.00 -7.07 23.30
N PHE A 120 -4.10 -7.71 22.52
CA PHE A 120 -2.67 -7.52 22.70
C PHE A 120 -2.19 -6.17 22.14
N HIS A 121 -1.06 -5.69 22.68
CA HIS A 121 -0.50 -4.38 22.32
C HIS A 121 0.58 -4.41 21.23
N HIS A 122 1.04 -5.59 20.89
CA HIS A 122 2.08 -5.78 19.88
C HIS A 122 1.65 -5.30 18.48
N PRO A 123 2.55 -4.72 17.68
CA PRO A 123 2.28 -4.46 16.27
C PRO A 123 1.94 -5.76 15.56
N LEU A 124 0.89 -5.76 14.75
CA LEU A 124 0.51 -6.88 13.89
C LEU A 124 0.73 -6.46 12.44
N LEU A 125 1.68 -7.13 11.79
CA LEU A 125 2.09 -6.84 10.43
C LEU A 125 1.83 -8.04 9.52
N SER A 126 1.41 -7.78 8.29
CA SER A 126 1.32 -8.81 7.23
C SER A 126 2.37 -8.55 6.17
N LEU A 127 3.16 -9.59 5.86
CA LEU A 127 4.16 -9.57 4.79
C LEU A 127 3.67 -10.43 3.63
N ASP A 128 3.68 -9.86 2.44
CA ASP A 128 3.36 -10.58 1.21
C ASP A 128 3.94 -9.87 0.00
N SER A 129 3.88 -10.52 -1.16
CA SER A 129 4.28 -9.94 -2.43
C SER A 129 3.20 -10.15 -3.49
N THR A 130 3.23 -9.30 -4.51
CA THR A 130 2.35 -9.44 -5.64
C THR A 130 3.09 -9.21 -6.95
N VAL A 131 2.80 -10.04 -7.94
CA VAL A 131 3.34 -9.94 -9.29
C VAL A 131 2.50 -8.94 -10.09
N ILE A 132 3.17 -8.01 -10.75
CA ILE A 132 2.61 -7.06 -11.69
C ILE A 132 3.09 -7.49 -13.08
N PRO A 133 2.20 -8.10 -13.89
CA PRO A 133 2.61 -8.61 -15.22
C PRO A 133 2.89 -7.45 -16.18
N LEU A 134 3.93 -7.60 -16.98
CA LEU A 134 4.35 -6.68 -18.01
C LEU A 134 4.42 -7.41 -19.37
N CYS A 135 4.05 -6.73 -20.45
CA CYS A 135 4.22 -7.28 -21.79
C CYS A 135 5.69 -7.24 -22.18
N LEU A 136 6.36 -8.38 -22.29
CA LEU A 136 7.79 -8.47 -22.56
C LEU A 136 8.20 -7.79 -23.87
N ARG A 137 7.35 -7.76 -24.89
CA ARG A 137 7.60 -7.05 -26.15
C ARG A 137 7.75 -5.53 -25.98
N VAL A 138 7.13 -4.98 -24.94
CA VAL A 138 7.15 -3.54 -24.63
C VAL A 138 8.14 -3.23 -23.51
N PHE A 139 8.33 -4.16 -22.56
CA PHE A 139 9.15 -4.03 -21.35
C PHE A 139 10.25 -5.11 -21.36
N ASN A 140 11.16 -5.06 -22.33
CA ASN A 140 12.22 -6.05 -22.52
C ASN A 140 13.16 -6.22 -21.32
N TRP A 141 13.33 -5.16 -20.53
CA TRP A 141 14.11 -5.15 -19.28
C TRP A 141 13.48 -5.99 -18.14
N ALA A 142 12.16 -6.23 -18.20
CA ALA A 142 11.40 -6.88 -17.14
C ALA A 142 11.25 -8.40 -17.33
N ALA A 143 12.18 -9.07 -18.00
CA ALA A 143 12.10 -10.50 -18.31
C ALA A 143 11.94 -11.36 -17.06
N TYR A 144 10.77 -12.01 -16.91
CA TYR A 144 10.43 -12.93 -15.83
C TYR A 144 10.61 -14.39 -16.24
N THR A 145 10.05 -14.75 -17.39
CA THR A 145 10.27 -16.03 -18.07
C THR A 145 10.66 -15.77 -19.53
N ARG A 146 10.87 -16.81 -20.32
CA ARG A 146 11.16 -16.64 -21.76
C ARG A 146 10.07 -15.86 -22.51
N THR A 147 8.82 -15.91 -22.05
CA THR A 147 7.66 -15.32 -22.73
C THR A 147 6.92 -14.25 -21.92
N LYS A 148 7.26 -14.06 -20.64
CA LYS A 148 6.54 -13.16 -19.74
C LYS A 148 7.48 -12.19 -19.04
N GLY A 149 7.10 -10.91 -19.01
CA GLY A 149 7.71 -9.88 -18.17
C GLY A 149 6.92 -9.67 -16.88
N ALA A 150 7.60 -9.32 -15.81
CA ALA A 150 6.96 -8.94 -14.57
C ALA A 150 7.90 -8.14 -13.65
N VAL A 151 7.32 -7.30 -12.83
CA VAL A 151 7.93 -6.79 -11.60
C VAL A 151 7.17 -7.32 -10.40
N LYS A 152 7.85 -7.47 -9.29
CA LYS A 152 7.25 -7.94 -8.05
C LYS A 152 7.25 -6.81 -7.02
N LEU A 153 6.11 -6.54 -6.41
CA LEU A 153 5.94 -5.58 -5.34
C LEU A 153 5.84 -6.35 -4.02
N HIS A 154 6.84 -6.21 -3.17
CA HIS A 154 6.85 -6.74 -1.80
C HIS A 154 6.36 -5.66 -0.85
N THR A 155 5.48 -6.00 0.07
CA THR A 155 4.83 -5.04 0.96
C THR A 155 4.71 -5.60 2.37
N VAL A 156 4.93 -4.75 3.35
CA VAL A 156 4.52 -4.99 4.73
C VAL A 156 3.33 -4.07 5.03
N LEU A 157 2.23 -4.67 5.45
CA LEU A 157 0.99 -3.98 5.81
C LEU A 157 0.86 -3.95 7.34
N ASP A 158 0.58 -2.79 7.91
CA ASP A 158 0.10 -2.68 9.28
C ASP A 158 -1.39 -3.06 9.33
N ASN A 159 -1.70 -4.16 9.99
CA ASN A 159 -3.08 -4.69 10.07
C ASN A 159 -4.02 -3.81 10.91
N ARG A 160 -3.51 -2.89 11.71
CA ARG A 160 -4.33 -1.97 12.49
C ARG A 160 -4.83 -0.80 11.66
N SER A 161 -3.94 -0.19 10.89
CA SER A 161 -4.24 0.96 10.04
C SER A 161 -4.66 0.57 8.62
N PHE A 162 -4.36 -0.67 8.20
CA PHE A 162 -4.46 -1.13 6.81
C PHE A 162 -3.63 -0.28 5.84
N LEU A 163 -2.56 0.35 6.36
CA LEU A 163 -1.62 1.13 5.58
C LEU A 163 -0.36 0.30 5.30
N PRO A 164 0.18 0.33 4.08
CA PRO A 164 1.49 -0.25 3.81
C PRO A 164 2.55 0.55 4.57
N CYS A 165 3.33 -0.11 5.42
CA CYS A 165 4.42 0.51 6.16
C CYS A 165 5.78 0.30 5.51
N PHE A 166 5.87 -0.61 4.55
CA PHE A 166 7.05 -0.86 3.74
C PHE A 166 6.63 -1.34 2.36
N ALA A 167 7.36 -0.91 1.34
CA ALA A 167 7.22 -1.42 -0.02
C ALA A 167 8.59 -1.42 -0.72
N VAL A 168 8.83 -2.44 -1.54
CA VAL A 168 9.99 -2.49 -2.43
C VAL A 168 9.62 -3.25 -3.71
N MET A 169 10.16 -2.79 -4.83
CA MET A 169 9.99 -3.47 -6.10
C MET A 169 11.27 -4.21 -6.47
N THR A 170 11.08 -5.40 -7.01
CA THR A 170 12.14 -6.23 -7.57
C THR A 170 11.75 -6.74 -8.94
N ASP A 171 12.70 -7.36 -9.65
CA ASP A 171 12.35 -8.17 -10.81
C ASP A 171 11.41 -9.33 -10.41
N GLY A 172 10.70 -9.88 -11.37
CA GLY A 172 9.77 -10.99 -11.12
C GLY A 172 10.45 -12.26 -10.61
N LYS A 173 11.75 -12.46 -10.86
CA LYS A 173 12.51 -13.67 -10.51
C LYS A 173 12.98 -13.68 -9.07
N THR A 174 13.10 -12.52 -8.44
CA THR A 174 13.61 -12.42 -7.07
C THR A 174 12.71 -13.21 -6.10
N PRO A 175 13.25 -14.19 -5.37
CA PRO A 175 12.50 -14.94 -4.36
C PRO A 175 12.04 -14.02 -3.22
N ASP A 176 10.79 -14.19 -2.77
CA ASP A 176 10.19 -13.38 -1.71
C ASP A 176 10.99 -13.42 -0.41
N ILE A 177 11.51 -14.59 -0.08
CA ILE A 177 12.34 -14.81 1.11
C ILE A 177 13.65 -14.00 1.09
N LYS A 178 14.20 -13.70 -0.09
CA LYS A 178 15.41 -12.88 -0.20
C LYS A 178 15.16 -11.45 0.29
N VAL A 179 14.01 -10.88 -0.05
CA VAL A 179 13.59 -9.56 0.42
C VAL A 179 13.26 -9.63 1.91
N ALA A 180 12.47 -10.63 2.33
CA ALA A 180 12.07 -10.82 3.72
C ALA A 180 13.26 -10.90 4.69
N ARG A 181 14.32 -11.61 4.32
CA ARG A 181 15.55 -11.70 5.11
C ARG A 181 16.26 -10.35 5.33
N GLY A 182 16.05 -9.38 4.44
CA GLY A 182 16.59 -8.02 4.58
C GLY A 182 15.80 -7.12 5.52
N LEU A 183 14.56 -7.49 5.87
CA LEU A 183 13.71 -6.70 6.73
C LEU A 183 14.10 -6.83 8.19
N LYS A 184 13.96 -5.72 8.93
CA LYS A 184 14.12 -5.66 10.39
C LYS A 184 12.79 -5.25 11.00
N PHE A 185 12.43 -5.88 12.10
CA PHE A 185 11.21 -5.61 12.85
C PHE A 185 11.55 -5.32 14.30
N GLU A 186 10.76 -4.51 14.97
CA GLU A 186 10.89 -4.24 16.40
C GLU A 186 10.53 -5.50 17.21
N ALA A 187 11.25 -5.73 18.30
CA ALA A 187 10.93 -6.81 19.23
C ALA A 187 9.49 -6.71 19.73
N GLY A 188 8.81 -7.86 19.84
CA GLY A 188 7.39 -7.91 20.17
C GLY A 188 6.45 -7.84 18.97
N THR A 189 6.92 -7.45 17.76
CA THR A 189 6.09 -7.49 16.55
C THR A 189 5.58 -8.90 16.27
N ILE A 190 4.34 -9.02 15.84
CA ILE A 190 3.75 -10.26 15.31
C ILE A 190 3.67 -10.13 13.80
N LEU A 191 4.41 -10.96 13.08
CA LEU A 191 4.48 -10.96 11.63
C LEU A 191 3.63 -12.12 11.06
N THR A 192 2.67 -11.82 10.21
CA THR A 192 1.94 -12.85 9.47
C THR A 192 2.45 -12.93 8.04
N MET A 193 2.59 -14.14 7.52
CA MET A 193 3.08 -14.41 6.17
C MET A 193 2.52 -15.71 5.62
N ASP A 194 2.58 -15.90 4.33
CA ASP A 194 2.13 -17.14 3.71
C ASP A 194 3.19 -18.25 3.83
N ARG A 195 2.84 -19.49 3.42
CA ARG A 195 3.77 -20.64 3.46
C ARG A 195 4.96 -20.52 2.50
N GLY A 196 4.93 -19.58 1.55
CA GLY A 196 6.03 -19.28 0.64
C GLY A 196 7.26 -18.72 1.35
N TYR A 197 7.05 -18.11 2.51
CA TYR A 197 8.12 -17.56 3.36
C TYR A 197 8.73 -18.59 4.34
N GLU A 198 8.48 -19.88 4.15
CA GLU A 198 9.09 -20.91 4.98
C GLU A 198 10.60 -20.95 4.80
N ASP A 199 11.30 -20.44 5.82
CA ASP A 199 12.76 -20.47 5.94
C ASP A 199 13.17 -20.58 7.40
N HIS A 200 13.68 -21.75 7.79
CA HIS A 200 13.96 -22.06 9.19
C HIS A 200 15.05 -21.18 9.79
N ARG A 201 16.06 -20.76 9.01
CA ARG A 201 17.11 -19.83 9.48
C ARG A 201 16.56 -18.44 9.74
N TRP A 202 15.66 -17.97 8.87
CA TRP A 202 15.01 -16.68 9.08
C TRP A 202 14.06 -16.72 10.27
N TRP A 203 13.30 -17.80 10.45
CA TRP A 203 12.44 -18.00 11.62
C TRP A 203 13.24 -18.06 12.93
N GLU A 204 14.41 -18.74 12.93
CA GLU A 204 15.33 -18.74 14.08
C GLU A 204 15.79 -17.31 14.39
N ARG A 205 16.21 -16.53 13.38
CA ARG A 205 16.63 -15.15 13.56
C ARG A 205 15.49 -14.28 14.11
N LEU A 206 14.28 -14.35 13.54
CA LEU A 206 13.11 -13.63 14.07
C LEU A 206 12.87 -13.96 15.53
N THR A 207 13.00 -15.24 15.91
CA THR A 207 12.83 -15.69 17.30
C THR A 207 13.91 -15.11 18.22
N GLN A 208 15.16 -15.06 17.78
CA GLN A 208 16.27 -14.45 18.53
C GLN A 208 16.12 -12.94 18.68
N GLU A 209 15.56 -12.27 17.66
CA GLU A 209 15.28 -10.84 17.68
C GLU A 209 14.00 -10.50 18.47
N GLY A 210 13.33 -11.48 19.08
CA GLY A 210 12.09 -11.27 19.84
C GLY A 210 10.86 -10.97 18.98
N VAL A 211 10.91 -11.27 17.67
CA VAL A 211 9.81 -11.10 16.73
C VAL A 211 9.00 -12.39 16.67
N TYR A 212 7.71 -12.28 16.89
CA TYR A 212 6.77 -13.38 16.73
C TYR A 212 6.32 -13.49 15.28
N PHE A 213 6.03 -14.72 14.84
CA PHE A 213 5.45 -14.93 13.52
C PHE A 213 4.30 -15.93 13.55
N VAL A 214 3.40 -15.82 12.58
CA VAL A 214 2.33 -16.79 12.32
C VAL A 214 2.30 -17.06 10.82
N THR A 215 2.46 -18.33 10.45
CA THR A 215 2.41 -18.77 9.06
C THR A 215 1.79 -20.15 8.94
N ARG A 216 1.67 -20.65 7.71
CA ARG A 216 1.26 -22.05 7.45
C ARG A 216 2.51 -22.92 7.31
N LEU A 217 2.44 -24.13 7.80
CA LEU A 217 3.47 -25.15 7.58
C LEU A 217 3.23 -25.79 6.20
N LYS A 218 4.29 -26.10 5.46
CA LYS A 218 4.20 -26.90 4.25
C LYS A 218 3.98 -28.36 4.60
N ASP A 219 3.20 -29.05 3.80
CA ASP A 219 2.89 -30.47 4.02
C ASP A 219 4.15 -31.37 3.96
N SER A 220 5.17 -30.92 3.23
CA SER A 220 6.46 -31.61 3.10
C SER A 220 7.45 -31.32 4.22
N THR A 221 7.09 -30.48 5.21
CA THR A 221 8.02 -30.10 6.27
C THR A 221 8.14 -31.24 7.31
N VAL A 222 9.36 -31.73 7.50
CA VAL A 222 9.67 -32.76 8.49
C VAL A 222 9.94 -32.14 9.84
N TYR A 223 9.27 -32.63 10.87
CA TYR A 223 9.41 -32.18 12.27
C TYR A 223 9.27 -33.35 13.26
N GLY A 224 9.80 -33.18 14.43
CA GLY A 224 9.54 -34.07 15.59
C GLY A 224 8.47 -33.48 16.49
N LEU A 225 7.61 -34.32 17.07
CA LEU A 225 6.70 -33.92 18.15
C LEU A 225 7.52 -33.83 19.46
N ALA A 226 7.53 -32.65 20.06
CA ALA A 226 8.23 -32.41 21.34
C ALA A 226 7.27 -32.46 22.54
N ASP A 227 6.04 -31.92 22.38
CA ASP A 227 5.08 -31.89 23.47
C ASP A 227 3.66 -31.69 22.93
N ARG A 228 2.64 -32.07 23.72
CA ARG A 228 1.23 -31.83 23.46
C ARG A 228 0.65 -30.87 24.48
N ARG A 229 0.06 -29.80 24.00
CA ARG A 229 -0.64 -28.84 24.85
C ARG A 229 -2.07 -29.33 25.12
N PRO A 230 -2.73 -28.87 26.20
CA PRO A 230 -4.15 -29.18 26.43
C PRO A 230 -4.98 -28.88 25.19
N LYS A 231 -5.89 -29.78 24.86
CA LYS A 231 -6.78 -29.62 23.69
C LYS A 231 -7.67 -28.37 23.87
N PRO A 232 -7.58 -27.38 22.98
CA PRO A 232 -8.48 -26.22 23.02
C PRO A 232 -9.91 -26.62 22.58
N ALA A 233 -10.85 -25.69 22.79
CA ALA A 233 -12.19 -25.85 22.27
C ALA A 233 -12.21 -25.77 20.72
N ASP A 234 -13.25 -26.33 20.11
CA ASP A 234 -13.47 -26.23 18.67
C ASP A 234 -13.42 -24.77 18.18
N PRO A 235 -12.94 -24.51 16.98
CA PRO A 235 -12.58 -25.44 15.91
C PRO A 235 -11.10 -25.90 15.91
N ILE A 236 -10.38 -25.80 17.03
CA ILE A 236 -8.99 -26.21 17.14
C ILE A 236 -8.93 -27.72 17.39
N LEU A 237 -8.32 -28.45 16.45
CA LEU A 237 -8.18 -29.89 16.53
C LEU A 237 -6.99 -30.32 17.38
N ARG A 238 -5.83 -29.61 17.21
CA ARG A 238 -4.56 -29.91 17.91
C ARG A 238 -3.81 -28.64 18.22
N ASP A 239 -3.10 -28.67 19.33
CA ASP A 239 -2.14 -27.65 19.77
C ASP A 239 -0.92 -28.37 20.32
N GLU A 240 0.18 -28.32 19.59
CA GLU A 240 1.37 -29.15 19.81
C GLU A 240 2.63 -28.30 19.78
N VAL A 241 3.67 -28.75 20.48
CA VAL A 241 5.02 -28.21 20.35
C VAL A 241 5.82 -29.16 19.45
N ILE A 242 6.38 -28.61 18.41
CA ILE A 242 7.20 -29.34 17.45
C ILE A 242 8.63 -28.84 17.43
N GLU A 243 9.54 -29.68 17.02
CA GLU A 243 10.93 -29.31 16.76
C GLU A 243 11.26 -29.53 15.29
N LEU A 244 11.68 -28.46 14.64
CA LEU A 244 12.20 -28.54 13.28
C LEU A 244 13.65 -29.00 13.30
N ASN A 245 13.99 -29.87 12.35
CA ASN A 245 15.38 -30.34 12.22
C ASN A 245 16.33 -29.16 11.96
N GLN A 246 17.48 -29.22 12.60
CA GLN A 246 18.55 -28.25 12.39
C GLN A 246 19.01 -28.28 10.94
N LYS A 247 19.06 -27.10 10.32
CA LYS A 247 19.67 -26.90 8.99
C LYS A 247 21.06 -26.27 9.14
N LYS A 248 21.93 -26.49 8.15
CA LYS A 248 23.28 -25.88 8.12
C LYS A 248 23.17 -24.36 8.37
N GLY A 249 23.91 -23.87 9.38
CA GLY A 249 23.94 -22.47 9.78
C GLY A 249 22.89 -22.05 10.82
N MET A 250 22.12 -22.98 11.37
CA MET A 250 21.30 -22.77 12.57
C MET A 250 22.08 -23.10 13.83
N LYS A 251 21.77 -22.41 14.95
CA LYS A 251 22.43 -22.69 16.27
C LYS A 251 21.88 -23.94 16.97
N GLY A 252 20.69 -24.41 16.59
CA GLY A 252 20.04 -25.54 17.18
C GLY A 252 18.77 -26.00 16.49
N ARG A 253 18.01 -26.86 17.12
CA ARG A 253 16.67 -27.22 16.69
C ARG A 253 15.70 -26.08 17.03
N LEU A 254 14.84 -25.74 16.10
CA LEU A 254 13.86 -24.66 16.29
C LEU A 254 12.57 -25.25 16.87
N ARG A 255 12.26 -24.88 18.12
CA ARG A 255 10.99 -25.24 18.76
C ARG A 255 9.90 -24.26 18.34
N LEU A 256 8.81 -24.78 17.83
CA LEU A 256 7.65 -24.02 17.37
C LEU A 256 6.37 -24.64 17.89
N ARG A 257 5.30 -23.87 17.87
CA ARG A 257 3.95 -24.30 18.19
C ARG A 257 3.20 -24.57 16.91
N ARG A 258 2.66 -25.78 16.77
CA ARG A 258 1.83 -26.24 15.65
C ARG A 258 0.37 -26.26 16.11
N ILE A 259 -0.49 -25.58 15.37
CA ILE A 259 -1.91 -25.48 15.68
C ILE A 259 -2.70 -25.96 14.45
N GLU A 260 -3.54 -26.94 14.64
CA GLU A 260 -4.38 -27.54 13.62
C GLU A 260 -5.83 -27.08 13.82
N VAL A 261 -6.43 -26.49 12.78
CA VAL A 261 -7.74 -25.84 12.83
C VAL A 261 -8.63 -26.40 11.74
N TRP A 262 -9.83 -26.82 12.10
CA TRP A 262 -10.87 -27.17 11.15
C TRP A 262 -11.54 -25.92 10.59
N LEU A 263 -11.67 -25.85 9.27
CA LEU A 263 -12.40 -24.80 8.58
C LEU A 263 -13.69 -25.39 8.00
N GLU A 264 -14.79 -25.12 8.69
CA GLU A 264 -16.14 -25.58 8.30
C GLU A 264 -16.51 -25.15 6.87
N GLU A 265 -16.28 -23.86 6.54
CA GLU A 265 -16.60 -23.29 5.23
C GLU A 265 -15.91 -23.99 4.05
N LYS A 266 -14.75 -24.61 4.30
CA LYS A 266 -13.92 -25.25 3.26
C LYS A 266 -13.83 -26.75 3.42
N GLN A 267 -14.44 -27.30 4.45
CA GLN A 267 -14.37 -28.73 4.80
C GLN A 267 -12.92 -29.25 4.77
N THR A 268 -12.00 -28.48 5.36
CA THR A 268 -10.56 -28.80 5.36
C THR A 268 -9.86 -28.35 6.62
N THR A 269 -8.74 -28.97 6.89
CA THR A 269 -7.86 -28.62 8.01
C THR A 269 -6.75 -27.68 7.54
N ILE A 270 -6.45 -26.65 8.33
CA ILE A 270 -5.28 -25.79 8.13
C ILE A 270 -4.33 -25.93 9.31
N VAL A 271 -3.05 -26.04 9.00
CA VAL A 271 -1.97 -26.12 10.00
C VAL A 271 -1.22 -24.80 10.04
N PHE A 272 -1.26 -24.15 11.20
CA PHE A 272 -0.44 -22.97 11.50
C PHE A 272 0.78 -23.33 12.30
N VAL A 273 1.84 -22.54 12.12
CA VAL A 273 3.06 -22.63 12.92
C VAL A 273 3.45 -21.24 13.42
N THR A 274 3.91 -21.16 14.66
CA THR A 274 4.31 -19.92 15.33
C THR A 274 5.37 -20.18 16.40
N ASN A 275 6.18 -19.16 16.68
CA ASN A 275 7.06 -19.11 17.85
C ASN A 275 6.39 -18.42 19.07
N ASN A 276 5.10 -18.10 18.99
CA ASN A 276 4.35 -17.51 20.11
C ASN A 276 3.63 -18.61 20.90
N PHE A 277 4.15 -18.88 22.12
CA PHE A 277 3.59 -19.87 23.03
C PHE A 277 2.58 -19.28 24.04
N LYS A 278 2.41 -17.94 24.06
CA LYS A 278 1.59 -17.24 25.09
C LYS A 278 0.14 -17.02 24.63
N LEU A 279 -0.07 -16.66 23.35
CA LEU A 279 -1.40 -16.38 22.84
C LEU A 279 -2.26 -17.65 22.74
N ALA A 280 -3.57 -17.52 22.92
CA ALA A 280 -4.51 -18.63 22.72
C ALA A 280 -4.46 -19.13 21.24
N ALA A 281 -4.70 -20.44 21.03
CA ALA A 281 -4.69 -21.04 19.68
C ALA A 281 -5.72 -20.38 18.75
N SER A 282 -6.89 -20.06 19.28
CA SER A 282 -7.94 -19.32 18.54
C SER A 282 -7.49 -17.91 18.14
N THR A 283 -6.70 -17.23 18.99
CA THR A 283 -6.10 -15.92 18.66
C THR A 283 -5.08 -16.04 17.53
N ILE A 284 -4.23 -17.08 17.54
CA ILE A 284 -3.27 -17.34 16.44
C ILE A 284 -4.01 -17.59 15.12
N ALA A 285 -5.07 -18.39 15.12
CA ALA A 285 -5.90 -18.61 13.94
C ALA A 285 -6.55 -17.32 13.42
N ALA A 286 -7.06 -16.47 14.32
CA ALA A 286 -7.64 -15.18 13.99
C ALA A 286 -6.61 -14.20 13.40
N ILE A 287 -5.38 -14.17 13.96
CA ILE A 287 -4.25 -13.38 13.45
C ILE A 287 -3.93 -13.80 12.01
N TYR A 288 -3.82 -15.10 11.74
CA TYR A 288 -3.54 -15.57 10.37
C TYR A 288 -4.67 -15.23 9.40
N ARG A 289 -5.92 -15.30 9.82
CA ARG A 289 -7.07 -14.89 9.00
C ARG A 289 -6.96 -13.41 8.62
N ASP A 290 -6.46 -12.58 9.53
CA ASP A 290 -6.30 -11.14 9.29
C ASP A 290 -5.22 -10.81 8.25
N ARG A 291 -4.31 -11.73 7.93
CA ARG A 291 -3.35 -11.63 6.83
C ARG A 291 -4.02 -11.32 5.48
N TRP A 292 -5.25 -11.80 5.29
CA TRP A 292 -6.01 -11.56 4.06
C TRP A 292 -6.13 -10.06 3.69
N GLN A 293 -5.97 -9.17 4.63
CA GLN A 293 -6.02 -7.72 4.39
C GLN A 293 -4.96 -7.25 3.39
N ILE A 294 -3.79 -7.88 3.34
CA ILE A 294 -2.75 -7.53 2.36
C ILE A 294 -3.14 -7.96 0.93
N GLU A 295 -3.85 -9.06 0.79
CA GLU A 295 -4.39 -9.49 -0.51
C GLU A 295 -5.48 -8.52 -1.01
N LEU A 296 -6.31 -8.01 -0.10
CA LEU A 296 -7.30 -6.98 -0.42
C LEU A 296 -6.61 -5.66 -0.83
N LEU A 297 -5.49 -5.29 -0.18
CA LEU A 297 -4.68 -4.15 -0.60
C LEU A 297 -4.17 -4.35 -2.03
N PHE A 298 -3.57 -5.49 -2.36
CA PHE A 298 -3.07 -5.79 -3.70
C PHE A 298 -4.18 -5.79 -4.76
N LYS A 299 -5.34 -6.36 -4.41
CA LYS A 299 -6.52 -6.31 -5.27
C LYS A 299 -6.94 -4.87 -5.55
N ALA A 300 -6.99 -4.03 -4.51
CA ALA A 300 -7.38 -2.64 -4.65
C ALA A 300 -6.37 -1.85 -5.50
N ILE A 301 -5.06 -2.02 -5.28
CA ILE A 301 -4.01 -1.39 -6.09
C ILE A 301 -4.16 -1.80 -7.56
N LYS A 302 -4.37 -3.09 -7.85
CA LYS A 302 -4.48 -3.60 -9.22
C LYS A 302 -5.78 -3.22 -9.93
N GLN A 303 -6.88 -3.05 -9.19
CA GLN A 303 -8.20 -2.79 -9.77
C GLN A 303 -8.53 -1.30 -9.81
N SER A 304 -8.19 -0.56 -8.75
CA SER A 304 -8.62 0.82 -8.56
C SER A 304 -7.60 1.84 -9.05
N LEU A 305 -6.33 1.48 -9.08
CA LEU A 305 -5.23 2.35 -9.50
C LEU A 305 -4.61 1.89 -10.82
N ARG A 306 -3.86 2.77 -11.47
CA ARG A 306 -3.31 2.54 -12.82
C ARG A 306 -1.95 1.86 -12.76
N ILE A 307 -1.92 0.57 -12.37
CA ILE A 307 -0.72 -0.27 -12.40
C ILE A 307 -0.81 -1.47 -13.37
N LYS A 308 -1.90 -1.56 -14.13
CA LYS A 308 -2.03 -2.55 -15.23
C LYS A 308 -1.76 -1.94 -16.60
N THR A 309 -1.93 -0.62 -16.73
CA THR A 309 -1.67 0.13 -17.97
C THR A 309 -0.64 1.20 -17.65
N PHE A 310 0.58 0.99 -18.12
CA PHE A 310 1.68 1.91 -17.88
C PHE A 310 1.71 3.02 -18.92
N ILE A 311 1.94 4.25 -18.46
CA ILE A 311 2.03 5.46 -19.30
C ILE A 311 3.44 5.67 -19.88
N GLY A 312 4.42 4.86 -19.46
CA GLY A 312 5.79 4.85 -19.96
C GLY A 312 6.36 3.43 -19.92
N THR A 313 7.35 3.14 -20.76
CA THR A 313 7.90 1.78 -20.96
C THR A 313 9.26 1.55 -20.32
N SER A 314 9.98 2.62 -19.94
CA SER A 314 11.25 2.49 -19.22
C SER A 314 11.04 1.99 -17.79
N GLU A 315 12.05 1.33 -17.22
CA GLU A 315 12.03 0.88 -15.84
C GLU A 315 11.71 2.03 -14.87
N ASN A 316 12.36 3.18 -15.07
CA ASN A 316 12.14 4.38 -14.27
C ASN A 316 10.68 4.86 -14.32
N ALA A 317 10.06 4.85 -15.50
CA ALA A 317 8.65 5.25 -15.65
C ALA A 317 7.70 4.28 -14.96
N VAL A 318 7.96 2.98 -15.03
CA VAL A 318 7.18 1.94 -14.35
C VAL A 318 7.32 2.09 -12.83
N GLN A 319 8.54 2.24 -12.32
CA GLN A 319 8.83 2.50 -10.91
C GLN A 319 8.07 3.76 -10.42
N THR A 320 8.21 4.86 -11.14
CA THR A 320 7.52 6.13 -10.84
C THR A 320 6.01 5.95 -10.74
N GLN A 321 5.41 5.24 -11.70
CA GLN A 321 3.96 5.01 -11.72
C GLN A 321 3.49 4.12 -10.58
N ILE A 322 4.23 3.07 -10.23
CA ILE A 322 3.87 2.21 -9.09
C ILE A 322 3.98 2.97 -7.77
N TRP A 323 5.05 3.75 -7.57
CA TRP A 323 5.18 4.56 -6.36
C TRP A 323 4.08 5.61 -6.22
N THR A 324 3.70 6.28 -7.31
CA THR A 324 2.57 7.22 -7.26
C THR A 324 1.23 6.53 -7.03
N ALA A 325 1.06 5.29 -7.50
CA ALA A 325 -0.10 4.48 -7.15
C ALA A 325 -0.14 4.10 -5.66
N LEU A 326 1.01 3.75 -5.07
CA LEU A 326 1.12 3.49 -3.64
C LEU A 326 0.82 4.75 -2.81
N ILE A 327 1.32 5.92 -3.22
CA ILE A 327 0.99 7.21 -2.60
C ILE A 327 -0.54 7.45 -2.65
N ALA A 328 -1.16 7.29 -3.81
CA ALA A 328 -2.61 7.44 -3.95
C ALA A 328 -3.38 6.44 -3.08
N MET A 329 -2.89 5.19 -2.95
CA MET A 329 -3.50 4.18 -2.09
C MET A 329 -3.43 4.57 -0.61
N VAL A 330 -2.29 5.05 -0.12
CA VAL A 330 -2.14 5.52 1.27
C VAL A 330 -3.11 6.67 1.55
N LEU A 331 -3.19 7.66 0.66
CA LEU A 331 -4.13 8.77 0.77
C LEU A 331 -5.60 8.30 0.82
N LEU A 332 -6.00 7.42 -0.10
CA LEU A 332 -7.36 6.91 -0.15
C LEU A 332 -7.73 6.12 1.12
N ARG A 333 -6.81 5.29 1.62
CA ARG A 333 -6.99 4.58 2.88
C ARG A 333 -7.04 5.53 4.07
N TYR A 334 -6.20 6.52 4.11
CA TYR A 334 -6.21 7.55 5.13
C TYR A 334 -7.55 8.32 5.15
N LEU A 335 -8.02 8.77 4.00
CA LEU A 335 -9.33 9.42 3.88
C LEU A 335 -10.47 8.50 4.35
N GLN A 336 -10.42 7.22 3.96
CA GLN A 336 -11.39 6.22 4.42
C GLN A 336 -11.35 6.04 5.95
N LEU A 337 -10.15 5.98 6.54
CA LEU A 337 -9.97 5.83 7.98
C LEU A 337 -10.49 7.04 8.79
N ARG A 338 -10.30 8.25 8.25
CA ARG A 338 -10.73 9.50 8.88
C ARG A 338 -12.20 9.81 8.70
N SER A 339 -12.83 9.21 7.70
CA SER A 339 -14.25 9.43 7.42
C SER A 339 -15.15 8.82 8.49
N THR A 340 -16.20 9.53 8.83
CA THR A 340 -17.34 9.01 9.60
C THR A 340 -18.31 8.21 8.73
N TRP A 341 -18.28 8.43 7.40
CA TRP A 341 -19.06 7.66 6.44
C TRP A 341 -18.40 6.30 6.18
N LYS A 342 -19.19 5.24 6.08
CA LYS A 342 -18.70 3.87 5.84
C LYS A 342 -18.36 3.65 4.36
N TRP A 343 -17.28 4.26 3.88
CA TRP A 343 -16.81 4.05 2.52
C TRP A 343 -16.32 2.63 2.27
N SER A 344 -16.77 1.98 1.18
CA SER A 344 -15.92 1.00 0.53
C SER A 344 -14.82 1.72 -0.24
N LEU A 345 -13.63 1.12 -0.35
CA LEU A 345 -12.53 1.76 -1.07
C LEU A 345 -12.87 1.99 -2.55
N SER A 346 -13.57 1.05 -3.17
CA SER A 346 -13.99 1.13 -4.57
C SER A 346 -14.96 2.29 -4.81
N ASN A 347 -15.94 2.50 -3.92
CA ASN A 347 -16.88 3.61 -4.02
C ASN A 347 -16.18 4.96 -3.79
N LEU A 348 -15.26 5.02 -2.81
CA LEU A 348 -14.48 6.23 -2.57
C LEU A 348 -13.67 6.62 -3.81
N VAL A 349 -12.96 5.67 -4.42
CA VAL A 349 -12.19 5.91 -5.65
C VAL A 349 -13.09 6.36 -6.80
N ALA A 350 -14.22 5.67 -6.99
CA ALA A 350 -15.15 5.97 -8.08
C ALA A 350 -15.73 7.39 -7.96
N LEU A 351 -16.21 7.76 -6.77
CA LEU A 351 -16.84 9.06 -6.55
C LEU A 351 -15.83 10.21 -6.46
N LEU A 352 -14.66 9.98 -5.85
CA LEU A 352 -13.59 10.98 -5.81
C LEU A 352 -13.19 11.46 -7.20
N ARG A 353 -13.18 10.55 -8.17
CA ARG A 353 -12.83 10.83 -9.57
C ARG A 353 -13.67 11.95 -10.16
N TYR A 354 -14.96 11.99 -9.85
CA TYR A 354 -15.88 13.05 -10.31
C TYR A 354 -15.78 14.34 -9.49
N GLN A 355 -15.18 14.29 -8.30
CA GLN A 355 -15.11 15.41 -7.37
C GLN A 355 -13.76 16.15 -7.39
N LEU A 356 -12.75 15.65 -8.10
CA LEU A 356 -11.38 16.18 -8.02
C LEU A 356 -11.30 17.70 -8.21
N PHE A 357 -12.01 18.23 -9.21
CA PHE A 357 -12.00 19.66 -9.55
C PHE A 357 -13.22 20.42 -9.03
N VAL A 358 -14.04 19.79 -8.18
CA VAL A 358 -15.17 20.46 -7.53
C VAL A 358 -14.66 21.30 -6.37
N TYR A 359 -15.16 22.53 -6.25
CA TYR A 359 -14.89 23.45 -5.15
C TYR A 359 -15.82 23.10 -3.98
N ARG A 360 -15.35 22.23 -3.13
CA ARG A 360 -16.07 21.74 -1.95
C ARG A 360 -15.05 21.38 -0.87
N ASP A 361 -15.41 21.56 0.40
CA ASP A 361 -14.57 21.09 1.49
C ASP A 361 -14.42 19.56 1.45
N LEU A 362 -13.18 19.06 1.50
CA LEU A 362 -12.85 17.65 1.41
C LEU A 362 -13.47 16.86 2.57
N TRP A 363 -13.38 17.38 3.79
CA TRP A 363 -13.87 16.67 4.96
C TRP A 363 -15.38 16.69 5.07
N ALA A 364 -16.02 17.79 4.68
CA ALA A 364 -17.47 17.86 4.55
C ALA A 364 -18.00 16.86 3.52
N TRP A 365 -17.34 16.78 2.36
CA TRP A 365 -17.72 15.83 1.32
C TRP A 365 -17.51 14.37 1.75
N ILE A 366 -16.36 14.03 2.34
CA ILE A 366 -16.04 12.64 2.64
C ILE A 366 -16.89 12.08 3.79
N ASN A 367 -17.38 12.95 4.68
CA ASN A 367 -18.25 12.58 5.79
C ASN A 367 -19.74 12.59 5.42
N GLN A 368 -20.12 13.39 4.41
CA GLN A 368 -21.51 13.50 3.92
C GLN A 368 -21.52 13.60 2.38
N PRO A 369 -21.20 12.49 1.67
CA PRO A 369 -20.96 12.53 0.23
C PRO A 369 -22.18 12.93 -0.62
N PHE A 370 -23.37 12.64 -0.14
CA PHE A 370 -24.62 12.85 -0.85
C PHE A 370 -25.39 14.09 -0.38
N ARG A 371 -24.87 14.85 0.59
CA ARG A 371 -25.45 16.12 0.95
C ARG A 371 -25.13 17.13 -0.15
N PRO A 372 -26.13 17.84 -0.72
CA PRO A 372 -25.88 18.88 -1.70
C PRO A 372 -24.95 19.95 -1.08
N PRO A 373 -24.10 20.60 -1.89
CA PRO A 373 -23.37 21.77 -1.44
C PRO A 373 -24.37 22.80 -0.88
N LEU A 374 -23.99 23.48 0.20
CA LEU A 374 -24.76 24.63 0.65
C LEU A 374 -24.85 25.60 -0.54
N GLU A 375 -26.05 25.86 -0.99
CA GLU A 375 -26.29 26.95 -1.96
C GLU A 375 -25.74 28.21 -1.30
N LEU A 376 -24.71 28.78 -1.91
CA LEU A 376 -24.34 30.15 -1.59
C LEU A 376 -25.59 30.97 -1.99
N GLU A 377 -26.30 31.52 -1.00
CA GLU A 377 -27.29 32.56 -1.27
C GLU A 377 -26.58 33.56 -2.20
N THR A 378 -26.90 33.51 -3.46
CA THR A 378 -26.63 34.61 -4.37
C THR A 378 -27.43 35.75 -3.78
N ALA A 379 -26.75 36.64 -3.07
CA ALA A 379 -27.30 37.96 -2.79
C ALA A 379 -27.64 38.51 -4.17
N GLN A 380 -28.87 38.34 -4.58
CA GLN A 380 -29.48 39.13 -5.66
C GLN A 380 -29.37 40.55 -5.16
N MET A 381 -28.38 41.28 -5.66
CA MET A 381 -28.44 42.73 -5.68
C MET A 381 -29.67 43.05 -6.49
N ALA A 382 -30.74 43.36 -5.81
CA ALA A 382 -31.86 44.02 -6.42
C ALA A 382 -31.33 45.35 -7.00
N LEU A 383 -31.12 45.37 -8.30
CA LEU A 383 -30.98 46.62 -9.06
C LEU A 383 -32.32 47.33 -8.94
N ASN A 384 -32.44 48.22 -7.97
CA ASN A 384 -33.45 49.25 -7.99
C ASN A 384 -33.16 50.16 -9.21
N LEU A 385 -33.78 49.83 -10.32
CA LEU A 385 -33.95 50.78 -11.42
C LEU A 385 -35.09 51.70 -11.02
N GLY A 386 -34.74 52.84 -10.40
CA GLY A 386 -35.63 53.97 -10.24
C GLY A 386 -35.54 54.86 -11.45
#